data_bb0c0c0ef9f95c2a948edd6e7f2ed0bd
#
_entry.id   bb0c0c0ef9f95c2a948edd6e7f2ed0bd
#
_cell.length_a   1.000
_cell.length_b   1.000
_cell.length_c   1.000
_cell.angle_alpha   90.00
_cell.angle_beta   90.00
_cell.angle_gamma   90.00
#
_symmetry.space_group_name_H-M   'P 1'
#
loop_
_entity.id
_entity.type
_entity.pdbx_description
1 polymer ?
#
loop_
_entity_poly.entity_id
_entity_poly.type
_entity_poly.pdbx_seq_one_letter_code
_entity_poly.pdbx_strand_id
1 'polypeptide(L)'
;QLAESEPKADEVVTFIVVMQKSPLLVAGFTKDDIATRAPKAVAYEAALRLELNALKANLTQKFRNDAQFELGYTYTIATTGVAVKTEYGNKEALEALPGVDHVYVAPTFSLPEEESTLTSDGELQPMTSNATTMIGADQLNATGFTGKGMKVAILDTGIVVDHPNFGSLSEDKLTESSLTKEGVDAIWNTLNAGQMTSLRNRSYYNSKLPFIFNYYTRDFDVSHATAQHDHGTHVAGITAANKIEGSSVIGVAPDAQIIVMQVFSAGGGAGWDT
;
A
#
# COMPACT_ATOMS: atom_id res chain seq x y z
N GLN A 1 -17.32 -3.13 19.40
CA GLN A 1 -16.24 -2.12 19.47
C GLN A 1 -16.00 -1.87 20.95
N LEU A 2 -14.94 -2.42 21.52
CA LEU A 2 -14.41 -1.98 22.79
C LEU A 2 -13.89 -0.56 22.56
N ALA A 3 -14.36 0.41 23.36
CA ALA A 3 -13.79 1.73 23.37
C ALA A 3 -12.32 1.58 23.79
N GLU A 4 -11.40 1.76 22.85
CA GLU A 4 -9.98 1.85 23.17
C GLU A 4 -9.82 3.01 24.17
N SER A 5 -9.17 2.74 25.30
CA SER A 5 -8.85 3.78 26.30
C SER A 5 -7.93 4.81 25.63
N GLU A 6 -8.11 6.11 25.93
CA GLU A 6 -7.16 7.12 25.45
C GLU A 6 -5.73 6.72 25.83
N PRO A 7 -4.76 6.89 24.90
CA PRO A 7 -3.37 6.59 25.17
C PRO A 7 -2.84 7.41 26.38
N LYS A 8 -1.87 6.88 27.10
CA LYS A 8 -1.20 7.61 28.17
C LYS A 8 -0.30 8.71 27.62
N ALA A 9 -0.05 9.76 28.39
CA ALA A 9 0.73 10.91 27.96
C ALA A 9 2.17 10.54 27.48
N ASP A 10 2.76 9.52 28.07
CA ASP A 10 4.08 8.99 27.76
C ASP A 10 4.06 7.86 26.72
N GLU A 11 2.90 7.47 26.24
CA GLU A 11 2.75 6.48 25.19
C GLU A 11 3.12 7.06 23.84
N VAL A 12 4.00 6.37 23.11
CA VAL A 12 4.42 6.78 21.76
C VAL A 12 3.36 6.34 20.76
N VAL A 13 2.82 7.32 20.05
CA VAL A 13 1.78 7.11 19.03
C VAL A 13 2.17 7.80 17.72
N THR A 14 1.53 7.41 16.64
CA THR A 14 1.59 8.16 15.38
C THR A 14 0.38 9.09 15.30
N PHE A 15 0.64 10.38 15.10
CA PHE A 15 -0.39 11.37 14.81
C PHE A 15 -0.45 11.64 13.31
N ILE A 16 -1.64 11.92 12.79
CA ILE A 16 -1.82 12.60 11.53
C ILE A 16 -2.11 14.07 11.82
N VAL A 17 -1.16 14.93 11.45
CA VAL A 17 -1.28 16.39 11.58
C VAL A 17 -1.87 16.92 10.28
N VAL A 18 -3.14 17.32 10.32
CA VAL A 18 -3.89 17.80 9.15
C VAL A 18 -3.81 19.31 9.06
N MET A 19 -3.55 19.82 7.86
CA MET A 19 -3.47 21.25 7.58
C MET A 19 -4.82 21.82 7.13
N GLN A 20 -5.03 23.13 7.38
CA GLN A 20 -6.21 23.87 6.94
C GLN A 20 -6.36 23.96 5.43
N LYS A 21 -5.26 23.85 4.68
CA LYS A 21 -5.29 23.93 3.22
C LYS A 21 -5.83 22.64 2.60
N SER A 22 -6.84 22.80 1.75
CA SER A 22 -7.54 21.69 1.12
C SER A 22 -6.61 20.80 0.31
N PRO A 23 -6.76 19.47 0.38
CA PRO A 23 -6.05 18.55 -0.51
C PRO A 23 -6.58 18.63 -1.95
N LEU A 24 -5.86 18.03 -2.89
CA LEU A 24 -6.18 18.08 -4.32
C LEU A 24 -7.64 17.71 -4.62
N LEU A 25 -8.15 16.62 -4.10
CA LEU A 25 -9.53 16.18 -4.36
C LEU A 25 -10.58 17.16 -3.82
N VAL A 26 -10.33 17.75 -2.65
CA VAL A 26 -11.24 18.74 -2.03
C VAL A 26 -11.13 20.11 -2.73
N ALA A 27 -9.95 20.43 -3.27
CA ALA A 27 -9.74 21.65 -4.07
C ALA A 27 -10.35 21.57 -5.48
N GLY A 28 -11.00 20.44 -5.83
CA GLY A 28 -11.76 20.28 -7.06
C GLY A 28 -11.00 19.65 -8.22
N PHE A 29 -9.79 19.14 -7.98
CA PHE A 29 -9.08 18.36 -9.00
C PHE A 29 -9.66 16.95 -9.11
N THR A 30 -9.87 16.50 -10.33
CA THR A 30 -10.38 15.15 -10.61
C THR A 30 -9.28 14.09 -10.47
N LYS A 31 -9.68 12.81 -10.39
CA LYS A 31 -8.73 11.70 -10.44
C LYS A 31 -7.91 11.73 -11.73
N ASP A 32 -8.53 12.12 -12.86
CA ASP A 32 -7.84 12.22 -14.14
C ASP A 32 -6.82 13.37 -14.15
N ASP A 33 -7.13 14.54 -13.57
CA ASP A 33 -6.15 15.62 -13.42
C ASP A 33 -4.91 15.18 -12.64
N ILE A 34 -5.11 14.38 -11.60
CA ILE A 34 -4.03 13.85 -10.76
C ILE A 34 -3.24 12.79 -11.53
N ALA A 35 -3.93 11.83 -12.15
CA ALA A 35 -3.31 10.72 -12.88
C ALA A 35 -2.52 11.19 -14.10
N THR A 36 -3.07 12.16 -14.85
CA THR A 36 -2.41 12.72 -16.05
C THR A 36 -1.40 13.83 -15.74
N ARG A 37 -1.24 14.17 -14.46
CA ARG A 37 -0.36 15.25 -14.02
C ARG A 37 -0.70 16.58 -14.68
N ALA A 38 -2.01 16.91 -14.73
CA ALA A 38 -2.48 18.17 -15.30
C ALA A 38 -1.70 19.38 -14.72
N PRO A 39 -1.24 20.36 -15.52
CA PRO A 39 -0.35 21.43 -15.07
C PRO A 39 -0.88 22.19 -13.84
N LYS A 40 -2.21 22.42 -13.78
CA LYS A 40 -2.83 23.08 -12.62
C LYS A 40 -2.79 22.23 -11.36
N ALA A 41 -3.00 20.90 -11.47
CA ALA A 41 -2.91 19.97 -10.34
C ALA A 41 -1.47 19.90 -9.82
N VAL A 42 -0.50 19.82 -10.70
CA VAL A 42 0.94 19.82 -10.36
C VAL A 42 1.34 21.11 -9.66
N ALA A 43 0.91 22.27 -10.17
CA ALA A 43 1.22 23.55 -9.56
C ALA A 43 0.59 23.69 -8.15
N TYR A 44 -0.65 23.22 -7.99
CA TYR A 44 -1.32 23.24 -6.70
C TYR A 44 -0.65 22.28 -5.69
N GLU A 45 -0.32 21.06 -6.13
CA GLU A 45 0.41 20.09 -5.32
C GLU A 45 1.78 20.64 -4.87
N ALA A 46 2.50 21.31 -5.75
CA ALA A 46 3.78 21.94 -5.41
C ALA A 46 3.62 23.01 -4.31
N ALA A 47 2.54 23.80 -4.37
CA ALA A 47 2.23 24.77 -3.31
C ALA A 47 1.87 24.08 -1.98
N LEU A 48 1.12 22.97 -1.99
CA LEU A 48 0.88 22.16 -0.79
C LEU A 48 2.18 21.63 -0.18
N ARG A 49 3.05 21.07 -1.02
CA ARG A 49 4.34 20.51 -0.58
C ARG A 49 5.26 21.57 0.02
N LEU A 50 5.21 22.80 -0.49
CA LEU A 50 5.99 23.92 0.09
C LEU A 50 5.54 24.22 1.53
N GLU A 51 4.23 24.29 1.78
CA GLU A 51 3.66 24.51 3.10
C GLU A 51 3.93 23.33 4.05
N LEU A 52 3.79 22.10 3.56
CA LEU A 52 4.12 20.90 4.33
C LEU A 52 5.60 20.84 4.70
N ASN A 53 6.51 21.27 3.82
CA ASN A 53 7.93 21.35 4.15
C ASN A 53 8.22 22.41 5.23
N ALA A 54 7.51 23.53 5.22
CA ALA A 54 7.60 24.53 6.28
C ALA A 54 7.08 23.97 7.62
N LEU A 55 5.95 23.26 7.61
CA LEU A 55 5.43 22.57 8.79
C LEU A 55 6.43 21.54 9.32
N LYS A 56 6.99 20.70 8.46
CA LYS A 56 8.00 19.70 8.84
C LYS A 56 9.25 20.34 9.48
N ALA A 57 9.71 21.47 8.95
CA ALA A 57 10.82 22.22 9.55
C ALA A 57 10.47 22.74 10.95
N ASN A 58 9.27 23.30 11.14
CA ASN A 58 8.79 23.76 12.44
C ASN A 58 8.65 22.59 13.44
N LEU A 59 8.11 21.44 13.01
CA LEU A 59 8.00 20.21 13.81
C LEU A 59 9.40 19.75 14.26
N THR A 60 10.33 19.61 13.33
CA THR A 60 11.71 19.18 13.61
C THR A 60 12.39 20.12 14.61
N GLN A 61 12.20 21.43 14.47
CA GLN A 61 12.76 22.39 15.42
C GLN A 61 12.11 22.29 16.80
N LYS A 62 10.78 22.17 16.85
CA LYS A 62 9.99 22.13 18.11
C LYS A 62 10.32 20.86 18.90
N PHE A 63 10.40 19.72 18.25
CA PHE A 63 10.60 18.41 18.87
C PHE A 63 12.03 17.88 18.78
N ARG A 64 13.02 18.75 18.52
CA ARG A 64 14.44 18.37 18.36
C ARG A 64 15.05 17.61 19.54
N ASN A 65 14.49 17.73 20.74
CA ASN A 65 14.96 17.06 21.96
C ASN A 65 14.13 15.84 22.32
N ASP A 66 13.09 15.54 21.54
CA ASP A 66 12.27 14.34 21.72
C ASP A 66 12.94 13.17 20.96
N ALA A 67 13.43 12.21 21.72
CA ALA A 67 14.11 11.02 21.16
C ALA A 67 13.16 10.09 20.40
N GLN A 68 11.84 10.23 20.60
CA GLN A 68 10.81 9.42 19.95
C GLN A 68 10.22 10.13 18.72
N PHE A 69 10.60 11.40 18.48
CA PHE A 69 10.06 12.16 17.35
C PHE A 69 10.58 11.63 16.01
N GLU A 70 9.64 11.27 15.14
CA GLU A 70 9.92 10.85 13.76
C GLU A 70 8.87 11.46 12.83
N LEU A 71 9.31 11.94 11.65
CA LEU A 71 8.43 12.38 10.57
C LEU A 71 8.15 11.19 9.63
N GLY A 72 6.87 10.88 9.46
CA GLY A 72 6.39 9.85 8.53
C GLY A 72 6.00 10.41 7.17
N TYR A 73 4.99 9.80 6.56
CA TYR A 73 4.50 10.15 5.23
C TYR A 73 3.84 11.53 5.17
N THR A 74 3.88 12.09 3.96
CA THR A 74 3.26 13.38 3.63
C THR A 74 2.11 13.17 2.66
N TYR A 75 0.96 13.76 2.92
CA TYR A 75 -0.28 13.58 2.17
C TYR A 75 -0.68 14.88 1.46
N THR A 76 -1.17 14.79 0.22
CA THR A 76 -1.60 15.93 -0.59
C THR A 76 -2.87 15.67 -1.39
N ILE A 77 -3.30 14.41 -1.51
CA ILE A 77 -4.39 14.01 -2.43
C ILE A 77 -5.76 14.03 -1.74
N ALA A 78 -5.97 13.17 -0.76
CA ALA A 78 -7.25 13.06 -0.03
C ALA A 78 -7.26 13.87 1.28
N THR A 79 -6.10 14.07 1.87
CA THR A 79 -5.86 14.96 3.00
C THR A 79 -4.60 15.77 2.73
N THR A 80 -4.43 16.93 3.38
CA THR A 80 -3.17 17.67 3.40
C THR A 80 -2.59 17.56 4.79
N GLY A 81 -1.46 16.87 4.93
CA GLY A 81 -0.89 16.63 6.25
C GLY A 81 0.40 15.84 6.25
N VAL A 82 0.87 15.53 7.44
CA VAL A 82 2.07 14.73 7.69
C VAL A 82 1.83 13.79 8.87
N ALA A 83 2.32 12.56 8.77
CA ALA A 83 2.40 11.64 9.90
C ALA A 83 3.56 12.05 10.82
N VAL A 84 3.31 12.02 12.13
CA VAL A 84 4.29 12.40 13.18
C VAL A 84 4.23 11.38 14.29
N LYS A 85 5.32 10.71 14.56
CA LYS A 85 5.47 9.81 15.68
C LYS A 85 6.10 10.57 16.85
N THR A 86 5.45 10.54 18.01
CA THR A 86 5.89 11.21 19.24
C THR A 86 5.06 10.74 20.44
N GLU A 87 5.35 11.20 21.64
CA GLU A 87 4.53 10.90 22.82
C GLU A 87 3.13 11.54 22.72
N TYR A 88 2.10 10.84 23.21
CA TYR A 88 0.71 11.31 23.16
C TYR A 88 0.51 12.67 23.83
N GLY A 89 1.22 12.96 24.92
CA GLY A 89 1.22 14.24 25.61
C GLY A 89 1.59 15.46 24.76
N ASN A 90 2.17 15.23 23.58
CA ASN A 90 2.53 16.29 22.63
C ASN A 90 1.37 16.75 21.74
N LYS A 91 0.17 16.13 21.85
CA LYS A 91 -1.00 16.43 20.99
C LYS A 91 -1.35 17.91 20.93
N GLU A 92 -1.54 18.57 22.10
CA GLU A 92 -1.87 19.99 22.16
C GLU A 92 -0.78 20.88 21.52
N ALA A 93 0.49 20.47 21.69
CA ALA A 93 1.60 21.20 21.09
C ALA A 93 1.63 21.07 19.56
N LEU A 94 1.14 19.95 19.00
CA LEU A 94 0.96 19.76 17.56
C LEU A 94 -0.22 20.59 17.05
N GLU A 95 -1.37 20.58 17.74
CA GLU A 95 -2.57 21.33 17.40
C GLU A 95 -2.34 22.86 17.40
N ALA A 96 -1.45 23.34 18.27
CA ALA A 96 -1.11 24.76 18.37
C ALA A 96 -0.19 25.28 17.25
N LEU A 97 0.26 24.43 16.31
CA LEU A 97 1.14 24.87 15.22
C LEU A 97 0.37 25.68 14.17
N PRO A 98 0.98 26.73 13.63
CA PRO A 98 0.35 27.55 12.58
C PRO A 98 -0.01 26.71 11.33
N GLY A 99 -1.25 26.89 10.85
CA GLY A 99 -1.75 26.20 9.65
C GLY A 99 -2.24 24.78 9.89
N VAL A 100 -2.18 24.27 11.13
CA VAL A 100 -2.80 23.01 11.52
C VAL A 100 -4.29 23.24 11.73
N ASP A 101 -5.11 22.34 11.20
CA ASP A 101 -6.55 22.30 11.38
C ASP A 101 -6.91 21.42 12.57
N HIS A 102 -6.48 20.18 12.54
CA HIS A 102 -6.67 19.22 13.63
C HIS A 102 -5.59 18.14 13.62
N VAL A 103 -5.51 17.40 14.74
CA VAL A 103 -4.58 16.30 14.95
C VAL A 103 -5.34 15.11 15.51
N TYR A 104 -5.14 13.94 14.94
CA TYR A 104 -5.70 12.69 15.47
C TYR A 104 -4.66 11.59 15.50
N VAL A 105 -4.85 10.62 16.40
CA VAL A 105 -4.00 9.42 16.45
C VAL A 105 -4.33 8.55 15.26
N ALA A 106 -3.31 8.14 14.53
CA ALA A 106 -3.46 7.20 13.42
C ALA A 106 -3.98 5.85 13.96
N PRO A 107 -5.09 5.32 13.46
CA PRO A 107 -5.55 4.02 13.88
C PRO A 107 -4.56 2.94 13.44
N THR A 108 -4.39 1.92 14.28
CA THR A 108 -3.61 0.73 13.96
C THR A 108 -4.54 -0.40 13.57
N PHE A 109 -4.09 -1.24 12.66
CA PHE A 109 -4.81 -2.42 12.21
C PHE A 109 -3.97 -3.65 12.49
N SER A 110 -4.62 -4.75 12.87
CA SER A 110 -4.00 -6.06 12.96
C SER A 110 -4.70 -7.02 12.00
N LEU A 111 -3.95 -7.98 11.46
CA LEU A 111 -4.56 -9.08 10.76
C LEU A 111 -5.40 -9.89 11.77
N PRO A 112 -6.55 -10.43 11.34
CA PRO A 112 -7.27 -11.42 12.14
C PRO A 112 -6.33 -12.59 12.48
N GLU A 113 -6.37 -13.08 13.73
CA GLU A 113 -5.71 -14.34 14.05
C GLU A 113 -6.32 -15.43 13.17
N GLU A 114 -5.50 -16.07 12.33
CA GLU A 114 -5.94 -17.26 11.62
C GLU A 114 -6.11 -18.37 12.66
N GLU A 115 -7.35 -18.73 12.96
CA GLU A 115 -7.63 -20.00 13.63
C GLU A 115 -7.20 -21.10 12.66
N SER A 116 -6.00 -21.65 12.89
CA SER A 116 -5.51 -22.81 12.15
C SER A 116 -6.37 -24.04 12.54
N THR A 117 -7.53 -24.15 11.93
CA THR A 117 -8.32 -25.39 11.96
C THR A 117 -7.71 -26.42 10.99
N LEU A 118 -6.43 -26.68 11.14
CA LEU A 118 -5.80 -27.84 10.52
C LEU A 118 -6.26 -29.05 11.29
N THR A 119 -7.38 -29.63 10.91
CA THR A 119 -7.71 -31.02 11.26
C THR A 119 -6.78 -31.92 10.44
N SER A 120 -5.98 -32.69 11.14
CA SER A 120 -4.82 -33.44 10.67
C SER A 120 -5.09 -34.65 9.78
N ASP A 121 -6.24 -34.85 9.18
CA ASP A 121 -6.62 -36.07 8.46
C ASP A 121 -7.32 -35.83 7.12
N GLY A 122 -6.68 -35.09 6.21
CA GLY A 122 -7.17 -34.97 4.83
C GLY A 122 -6.07 -34.45 3.90
N GLU A 123 -5.90 -35.08 2.73
CA GLU A 123 -5.13 -34.47 1.65
C GLU A 123 -5.66 -33.06 1.39
N LEU A 124 -4.80 -32.04 1.62
CA LEU A 124 -5.13 -30.64 1.33
C LEU A 124 -5.33 -30.48 -0.18
N GLN A 125 -6.56 -30.60 -0.63
CA GLN A 125 -6.92 -30.23 -2.02
C GLN A 125 -6.88 -28.69 -2.10
N PRO A 126 -6.21 -28.11 -3.12
CA PRO A 126 -6.22 -26.68 -3.31
C PRO A 126 -7.67 -26.19 -3.47
N MET A 127 -8.19 -25.49 -2.46
CA MET A 127 -9.57 -25.00 -2.44
C MET A 127 -9.83 -23.95 -3.53
N THR A 128 -8.81 -23.32 -4.07
CA THR A 128 -8.90 -22.26 -5.08
C THR A 128 -9.58 -22.70 -6.38
N SER A 129 -9.33 -23.94 -6.86
CA SER A 129 -9.99 -24.43 -8.08
C SER A 129 -11.49 -24.59 -7.89
N ASN A 130 -11.94 -25.04 -6.72
CA ASN A 130 -13.36 -25.17 -6.42
C ASN A 130 -14.00 -23.79 -6.21
N ALA A 131 -13.31 -22.85 -5.56
CA ALA A 131 -13.80 -21.51 -5.33
C ALA A 131 -14.04 -20.73 -6.65
N THR A 132 -13.12 -20.81 -7.60
CA THR A 132 -13.26 -20.17 -8.92
C THR A 132 -14.45 -20.71 -9.70
N THR A 133 -14.70 -22.03 -9.61
CA THR A 133 -15.88 -22.66 -10.23
C THR A 133 -17.17 -22.25 -9.53
N MET A 134 -17.19 -22.21 -8.19
CA MET A 134 -18.39 -21.82 -7.43
C MET A 134 -18.88 -20.41 -7.76
N ILE A 135 -17.96 -19.47 -8.05
CA ILE A 135 -18.29 -18.08 -8.40
C ILE A 135 -18.40 -17.86 -9.92
N GLY A 136 -18.20 -18.89 -10.74
CA GLY A 136 -18.28 -18.82 -12.19
C GLY A 136 -17.08 -18.13 -12.88
N ALA A 137 -15.98 -17.91 -12.16
CA ALA A 137 -14.80 -17.25 -12.70
C ALA A 137 -14.12 -18.09 -13.80
N ASP A 138 -14.13 -19.41 -13.69
CA ASP A 138 -13.66 -20.35 -14.72
C ASP A 138 -14.44 -20.22 -16.03
N GLN A 139 -15.75 -20.02 -15.95
CA GLN A 139 -16.61 -19.81 -17.12
C GLN A 139 -16.29 -18.47 -17.80
N LEU A 140 -16.12 -17.39 -17.01
CA LEU A 140 -15.73 -16.09 -17.54
C LEU A 140 -14.34 -16.15 -18.20
N ASN A 141 -13.38 -16.81 -17.56
CA ASN A 141 -12.04 -17.00 -18.12
C ASN A 141 -12.07 -17.78 -19.44
N ALA A 142 -12.93 -18.79 -19.55
CA ALA A 142 -13.13 -19.56 -20.78
C ALA A 142 -13.70 -18.71 -21.94
N THR A 143 -14.40 -17.62 -21.63
CA THR A 143 -14.91 -16.67 -22.63
C THR A 143 -13.93 -15.52 -22.94
N GLY A 144 -12.73 -15.52 -22.33
CA GLY A 144 -11.67 -14.54 -22.57
C GLY A 144 -11.62 -13.38 -21.57
N PHE A 145 -12.50 -13.37 -20.56
CA PHE A 145 -12.45 -12.37 -19.49
C PHE A 145 -11.48 -12.83 -18.38
N THR A 146 -10.19 -12.66 -18.62
CA THR A 146 -9.09 -13.16 -17.77
C THR A 146 -8.42 -12.08 -16.92
N GLY A 147 -8.95 -10.85 -16.94
CA GLY A 147 -8.31 -9.70 -16.28
C GLY A 147 -7.18 -9.07 -17.11
N LYS A 148 -7.01 -9.45 -18.37
CA LYS A 148 -6.01 -8.84 -19.27
C LYS A 148 -6.14 -7.32 -19.32
N GLY A 149 -5.02 -6.60 -19.06
CA GLY A 149 -4.96 -5.13 -18.99
C GLY A 149 -5.44 -4.54 -17.68
N MET A 150 -5.98 -5.35 -16.76
CA MET A 150 -6.38 -4.91 -15.42
C MET A 150 -5.18 -4.86 -14.47
N LYS A 151 -5.26 -3.98 -13.49
CA LYS A 151 -4.27 -3.82 -12.42
C LYS A 151 -4.99 -3.90 -11.08
N VAL A 152 -4.50 -4.77 -10.19
CA VAL A 152 -5.03 -4.95 -8.84
C VAL A 152 -3.94 -4.61 -7.85
N ALA A 153 -4.20 -3.65 -6.97
CA ALA A 153 -3.31 -3.34 -5.84
C ALA A 153 -3.65 -4.25 -4.66
N ILE A 154 -2.64 -4.90 -4.11
CA ILE A 154 -2.71 -5.73 -2.91
C ILE A 154 -1.96 -4.99 -1.81
N LEU A 155 -2.69 -4.49 -0.81
CA LEU A 155 -2.16 -3.83 0.38
C LEU A 155 -2.24 -4.84 1.52
N ASP A 156 -1.13 -5.55 1.77
CA ASP A 156 -1.15 -6.73 2.64
C ASP A 156 0.23 -6.95 3.31
N THR A 157 0.49 -8.18 3.76
CA THR A 157 1.74 -8.59 4.41
C THR A 157 2.93 -8.74 3.46
N GLY A 158 2.77 -8.48 2.18
CA GLY A 158 3.74 -8.77 1.14
C GLY A 158 3.40 -10.04 0.36
N ILE A 159 4.33 -10.50 -0.47
CA ILE A 159 4.12 -11.63 -1.38
C ILE A 159 5.44 -12.38 -1.62
N VAL A 160 5.38 -13.70 -1.79
CA VAL A 160 6.51 -14.50 -2.29
C VAL A 160 6.65 -14.24 -3.79
N VAL A 161 7.49 -13.26 -4.16
CA VAL A 161 7.59 -12.72 -5.53
C VAL A 161 8.10 -13.73 -6.56
N ASP A 162 8.90 -14.70 -6.15
CA ASP A 162 9.46 -15.78 -6.98
C ASP A 162 8.57 -17.03 -7.03
N HIS A 163 7.38 -16.97 -6.42
CA HIS A 163 6.43 -18.09 -6.52
C HIS A 163 6.03 -18.30 -7.99
N PRO A 164 6.02 -19.55 -8.50
CA PRO A 164 5.78 -19.86 -9.91
C PRO A 164 4.50 -19.23 -10.48
N ASN A 165 3.44 -19.13 -9.68
CA ASN A 165 2.18 -18.51 -10.10
C ASN A 165 2.23 -16.99 -10.29
N PHE A 166 3.35 -16.34 -9.97
CA PHE A 166 3.59 -14.92 -10.21
C PHE A 166 4.70 -14.65 -11.22
N GLY A 167 5.03 -15.65 -12.04
CA GLY A 167 5.93 -15.49 -13.19
C GLY A 167 5.42 -14.43 -14.18
N SER A 168 6.31 -13.94 -15.03
CA SER A 168 5.99 -12.92 -16.03
C SER A 168 4.79 -13.31 -16.90
N LEU A 169 3.94 -12.32 -17.17
CA LEU A 169 2.91 -12.43 -18.21
C LEU A 169 3.58 -12.46 -19.59
N SER A 170 3.09 -13.30 -20.49
CA SER A 170 3.50 -13.31 -21.89
C SER A 170 2.99 -12.06 -22.62
N GLU A 171 3.62 -11.70 -23.74
CA GLU A 171 3.31 -10.47 -24.50
C GLU A 171 1.86 -10.41 -24.95
N ASP A 172 1.27 -11.53 -25.33
CA ASP A 172 -0.13 -11.62 -25.76
C ASP A 172 -1.13 -11.28 -24.63
N LYS A 173 -0.69 -11.33 -23.36
CA LYS A 173 -1.48 -10.96 -22.18
C LYS A 173 -1.32 -9.51 -21.75
N LEU A 174 -0.37 -8.80 -22.33
CA LEU A 174 -0.15 -7.38 -22.10
C LEU A 174 -1.02 -6.52 -23.03
N THR A 175 -1.27 -5.28 -22.63
CA THR A 175 -2.01 -4.26 -23.41
C THR A 175 -1.28 -2.93 -23.34
N GLU A 176 -1.70 -1.94 -24.12
CA GLU A 176 -1.16 -0.57 -24.01
C GLU A 176 -1.35 0.05 -22.63
N SER A 177 -2.36 -0.40 -21.88
CA SER A 177 -2.60 0.04 -20.51
C SER A 177 -1.77 -0.68 -19.46
N SER A 178 -1.01 -1.73 -19.82
CA SER A 178 -0.19 -2.48 -18.90
C SER A 178 0.96 -1.62 -18.35
N LEU A 179 1.25 -1.77 -17.07
CA LEU A 179 2.40 -1.11 -16.45
C LEU A 179 3.69 -1.79 -16.95
N THR A 180 4.61 -0.98 -17.43
CA THR A 180 5.95 -1.39 -17.83
C THR A 180 6.99 -0.80 -16.89
N LYS A 181 8.21 -1.32 -16.97
CA LYS A 181 9.33 -0.78 -16.20
C LYS A 181 9.52 0.71 -16.48
N GLU A 182 9.52 1.10 -17.75
CA GLU A 182 9.69 2.47 -18.21
C GLU A 182 8.55 3.37 -17.68
N GLY A 183 7.32 2.87 -17.71
CA GLY A 183 6.15 3.58 -17.19
C GLY A 183 6.25 3.84 -15.68
N VAL A 184 6.65 2.83 -14.90
CA VAL A 184 6.86 2.98 -13.45
C VAL A 184 8.02 3.92 -13.16
N ASP A 185 9.15 3.78 -13.87
CA ASP A 185 10.32 4.66 -13.70
C ASP A 185 9.98 6.13 -14.02
N ALA A 186 9.12 6.38 -15.01
CA ALA A 186 8.72 7.72 -15.41
C ALA A 186 7.93 8.46 -14.32
N ILE A 187 7.13 7.74 -13.54
CA ILE A 187 6.32 8.33 -12.46
C ILE A 187 6.95 8.17 -11.07
N TRP A 188 8.12 7.52 -10.97
CA TRP A 188 8.73 7.17 -9.67
C TRP A 188 8.79 8.32 -8.67
N ASN A 189 9.25 9.50 -9.11
CA ASN A 189 9.39 10.67 -8.23
C ASN A 189 8.05 11.26 -7.77
N THR A 190 6.94 10.78 -8.32
CA THR A 190 5.59 11.19 -7.94
C THR A 190 4.95 10.22 -6.95
N LEU A 191 5.52 9.03 -6.80
CA LEU A 191 5.06 8.01 -5.87
C LEU A 191 5.59 8.30 -4.46
N ASN A 192 4.82 7.94 -3.44
CA ASN A 192 5.28 8.05 -2.06
C ASN A 192 6.56 7.23 -1.82
N ALA A 193 6.63 6.04 -2.40
CA ALA A 193 7.83 5.21 -2.39
C ALA A 193 9.08 5.96 -2.89
N GLY A 194 8.95 6.77 -3.96
CA GLY A 194 10.04 7.58 -4.51
C GLY A 194 10.50 8.71 -3.59
N GLN A 195 9.70 9.09 -2.59
CA GLN A 195 10.09 10.04 -1.54
C GLN A 195 10.91 9.36 -0.42
N MET A 196 10.80 8.04 -0.29
CA MET A 196 11.42 7.26 0.77
C MET A 196 12.80 6.72 0.39
N THR A 197 13.01 6.47 -0.90
CA THR A 197 14.27 5.90 -1.40
C THR A 197 14.58 6.36 -2.82
N SER A 198 15.86 6.53 -3.11
CA SER A 198 16.35 6.79 -4.48
C SER A 198 16.54 5.52 -5.32
N LEU A 199 16.32 4.33 -4.74
CA LEU A 199 16.62 3.04 -5.37
C LEU A 199 15.50 2.57 -6.33
N ARG A 200 14.99 3.44 -7.19
CA ARG A 200 13.86 3.17 -8.11
C ARG A 200 13.98 1.91 -8.97
N ASN A 201 15.18 1.45 -9.28
CA ASN A 201 15.41 0.33 -10.20
C ASN A 201 14.91 -1.03 -9.70
N ARG A 202 14.48 -1.13 -8.46
CA ARG A 202 14.04 -2.38 -7.82
C ARG A 202 12.53 -2.48 -7.67
N SER A 203 11.78 -1.43 -7.97
CA SER A 203 10.33 -1.41 -7.82
C SER A 203 9.60 -2.26 -8.85
N TYR A 204 10.17 -2.45 -10.03
CA TYR A 204 9.64 -3.33 -11.06
C TYR A 204 10.28 -4.71 -10.93
N TYR A 205 9.48 -5.72 -10.62
CA TYR A 205 9.97 -7.10 -10.51
C TYR A 205 9.84 -7.85 -11.85
N ASN A 206 8.61 -7.94 -12.39
CA ASN A 206 8.33 -8.54 -13.70
C ASN A 206 7.01 -7.99 -14.27
N SER A 207 6.55 -8.46 -15.43
CA SER A 207 5.32 -8.00 -16.06
C SER A 207 4.05 -8.40 -15.30
N LYS A 208 4.08 -9.41 -14.44
CA LYS A 208 3.00 -9.79 -13.52
C LYS A 208 2.97 -8.90 -12.28
N LEU A 209 4.15 -8.58 -11.75
CA LEU A 209 4.39 -7.76 -10.57
C LEU A 209 5.14 -6.49 -11.00
N PRO A 210 4.47 -5.54 -11.69
CA PRO A 210 5.14 -4.36 -12.25
C PRO A 210 5.53 -3.32 -11.19
N PHE A 211 5.01 -3.47 -9.97
CA PHE A 211 5.38 -2.62 -8.85
C PHE A 211 5.33 -3.41 -7.55
N ILE A 212 6.44 -3.37 -6.81
CA ILE A 212 6.58 -3.91 -5.47
C ILE A 212 7.19 -2.85 -4.56
N PHE A 213 6.66 -2.70 -3.35
CA PHE A 213 7.26 -1.84 -2.34
C PHE A 213 6.78 -2.22 -0.94
N ASN A 214 7.71 -2.24 0.02
CA ASN A 214 7.43 -2.42 1.43
C ASN A 214 7.36 -1.03 2.09
N TYR A 215 6.16 -0.59 2.42
CA TYR A 215 5.94 0.72 3.04
C TYR A 215 6.33 0.73 4.52
N TYR A 216 6.37 -0.43 5.16
CA TYR A 216 6.76 -0.57 6.55
C TYR A 216 8.27 -0.40 6.75
N THR A 217 9.09 -1.15 5.98
CA THR A 217 10.56 -1.05 6.03
C THR A 217 11.15 -0.02 5.08
N ARG A 218 10.32 0.53 4.16
CA ARG A 218 10.69 1.53 3.13
C ARG A 218 11.73 1.00 2.14
N ASP A 219 11.57 -0.24 1.72
CA ASP A 219 12.45 -0.92 0.77
C ASP A 219 11.66 -1.78 -0.25
N PHE A 220 12.34 -2.67 -0.94
CA PHE A 220 11.74 -3.54 -1.96
C PHE A 220 11.68 -5.01 -1.55
N ASP A 221 12.01 -5.33 -0.31
CA ASP A 221 11.82 -6.66 0.24
C ASP A 221 10.38 -6.79 0.73
N VAL A 222 9.55 -7.36 -0.15
CA VAL A 222 8.13 -7.64 0.13
C VAL A 222 7.90 -9.12 0.40
N SER A 223 8.97 -9.92 0.51
CA SER A 223 8.88 -11.35 0.77
C SER A 223 8.99 -11.63 2.27
N HIS A 224 7.94 -12.17 2.86
CA HIS A 224 8.02 -12.72 4.21
C HIS A 224 8.25 -14.22 4.14
N ALA A 225 9.42 -14.64 4.58
CA ALA A 225 9.84 -16.03 4.58
C ALA A 225 9.26 -16.89 5.71
N THR A 226 8.26 -16.39 6.46
CA THR A 226 7.70 -17.13 7.59
C THR A 226 6.26 -17.56 7.32
N ALA A 227 5.95 -18.82 7.61
CA ALA A 227 4.63 -19.43 7.42
C ALA A 227 3.48 -18.71 8.15
N GLN A 228 3.75 -17.73 8.99
CA GLN A 228 2.75 -16.94 9.72
C GLN A 228 2.30 -15.68 8.97
N HIS A 229 2.94 -15.33 7.84
CA HIS A 229 2.71 -14.07 7.14
C HIS A 229 2.57 -14.24 5.61
N ASP A 230 2.08 -15.39 5.17
CA ASP A 230 1.81 -15.67 3.76
C ASP A 230 0.44 -15.19 3.29
N HIS A 231 -0.32 -14.48 4.17
CA HIS A 231 -1.66 -13.97 3.88
C HIS A 231 -1.70 -13.18 2.55
N GLY A 232 -0.80 -12.22 2.34
CA GLY A 232 -0.75 -11.44 1.10
C GLY A 232 -0.43 -12.32 -0.13
N THR A 233 0.38 -13.38 0.03
CA THR A 233 0.62 -14.36 -1.04
C THR A 233 -0.65 -15.12 -1.40
N HIS A 234 -1.44 -15.54 -0.40
CA HIS A 234 -2.73 -16.20 -0.60
C HIS A 234 -3.73 -15.26 -1.28
N VAL A 235 -3.87 -14.02 -0.79
CA VAL A 235 -4.76 -13.01 -1.38
C VAL A 235 -4.39 -12.74 -2.84
N ALA A 236 -3.10 -12.56 -3.14
CA ALA A 236 -2.61 -12.37 -4.49
C ALA A 236 -2.87 -13.60 -5.39
N GLY A 237 -2.69 -14.80 -4.83
CA GLY A 237 -2.95 -16.07 -5.51
C GLY A 237 -4.43 -16.22 -5.88
N ILE A 238 -5.34 -16.01 -4.95
CA ILE A 238 -6.79 -16.03 -5.20
C ILE A 238 -7.17 -14.99 -6.26
N THR A 239 -6.57 -13.80 -6.17
CA THR A 239 -6.89 -12.71 -7.08
C THR A 239 -6.42 -12.98 -8.50
N ALA A 240 -5.14 -13.34 -8.67
CA ALA A 240 -4.53 -13.31 -10.00
C ALA A 240 -3.36 -14.31 -10.20
N ALA A 241 -3.35 -15.47 -9.53
CA ALA A 241 -2.37 -16.50 -9.83
C ALA A 241 -2.38 -16.88 -11.32
N ASN A 242 -1.20 -16.92 -11.96
CA ASN A 242 -1.08 -17.40 -13.33
C ASN A 242 -1.55 -18.84 -13.44
N LYS A 243 -2.15 -19.19 -14.56
CA LYS A 243 -2.40 -20.59 -14.92
C LYS A 243 -1.05 -21.24 -15.27
N ILE A 244 -0.70 -22.27 -14.53
CA ILE A 244 0.50 -23.09 -14.79
C ILE A 244 0.06 -24.48 -15.22
N GLU A 245 0.72 -25.02 -16.24
CA GLU A 245 0.45 -26.38 -16.69
C GLU A 245 0.73 -27.39 -15.55
N GLY A 246 -0.20 -28.30 -15.33
CA GLY A 246 -0.13 -29.30 -14.24
C GLY A 246 -0.50 -28.77 -12.85
N SER A 247 -0.85 -27.49 -12.69
CA SER A 247 -1.35 -26.93 -11.44
C SER A 247 -2.85 -26.71 -11.49
N SER A 248 -3.55 -27.05 -10.40
CA SER A 248 -4.97 -26.72 -10.20
C SER A 248 -5.18 -25.28 -9.68
N VAL A 249 -4.10 -24.60 -9.30
CA VAL A 249 -4.17 -23.23 -8.77
C VAL A 249 -4.25 -22.25 -9.93
N ILE A 250 -5.32 -21.46 -9.94
CA ILE A 250 -5.51 -20.34 -10.87
C ILE A 250 -6.28 -19.22 -10.14
N GLY A 251 -5.87 -17.99 -10.31
CA GLY A 251 -6.58 -16.83 -9.77
C GLY A 251 -7.86 -16.51 -10.55
N VAL A 252 -8.70 -15.67 -9.96
CA VAL A 252 -9.95 -15.18 -10.59
C VAL A 252 -9.63 -14.39 -11.86
N ALA A 253 -8.57 -13.59 -11.85
CA ALA A 253 -8.12 -12.74 -12.96
C ALA A 253 -6.65 -13.06 -13.34
N PRO A 254 -6.36 -14.24 -13.93
CA PRO A 254 -5.00 -14.74 -14.07
C PRO A 254 -4.10 -13.89 -14.97
N ASP A 255 -4.65 -13.06 -15.83
CA ASP A 255 -3.90 -12.17 -16.73
C ASP A 255 -3.84 -10.72 -16.22
N ALA A 256 -4.37 -10.43 -15.03
CA ALA A 256 -4.21 -9.13 -14.39
C ALA A 256 -2.80 -8.94 -13.84
N GLN A 257 -2.31 -7.71 -13.83
CA GLN A 257 -1.09 -7.30 -13.13
C GLN A 257 -1.39 -7.06 -11.65
N ILE A 258 -0.46 -7.39 -10.76
CA ILE A 258 -0.55 -7.17 -9.33
C ILE A 258 0.43 -6.08 -8.91
N ILE A 259 -0.06 -5.04 -8.27
CA ILE A 259 0.74 -4.00 -7.61
C ILE A 259 0.86 -4.42 -6.14
N VAL A 260 2.07 -4.73 -5.68
CA VAL A 260 2.33 -5.23 -4.34
C VAL A 260 2.72 -4.07 -3.43
N MET A 261 1.90 -3.83 -2.42
CA MET A 261 2.13 -2.82 -1.39
C MET A 261 2.11 -3.50 -0.03
N GLN A 262 3.30 -3.81 0.50
CA GLN A 262 3.36 -4.33 1.84
C GLN A 262 3.16 -3.21 2.85
N VAL A 263 2.11 -3.31 3.65
CA VAL A 263 1.73 -2.33 4.67
C VAL A 263 1.72 -2.93 6.07
N PHE A 264 1.66 -4.26 6.18
CA PHE A 264 1.74 -4.95 7.47
C PHE A 264 3.18 -5.31 7.83
N SER A 265 3.51 -5.13 9.10
CA SER A 265 4.78 -5.59 9.67
C SER A 265 4.87 -7.11 9.75
N ALA A 266 6.05 -7.63 10.04
CA ALA A 266 6.25 -9.06 10.35
C ALA A 266 5.43 -9.55 11.56
N GLY A 267 4.96 -8.66 12.43
CA GLY A 267 4.06 -8.95 13.54
C GLY A 267 2.57 -8.84 13.20
N GLY A 268 2.21 -8.63 11.92
CA GLY A 268 0.82 -8.52 11.47
C GLY A 268 0.14 -7.18 11.76
N GLY A 269 0.87 -6.19 12.30
CA GLY A 269 0.34 -4.85 12.55
C GLY A 269 0.60 -3.90 11.38
N ALA A 270 -0.33 -3.02 11.10
CA ALA A 270 -0.18 -1.89 10.17
C ALA A 270 -0.65 -0.61 10.82
N GLY A 271 0.09 0.47 10.62
CA GLY A 271 -0.35 1.82 10.94
C GLY A 271 -1.04 2.48 9.74
N TRP A 272 -1.91 3.43 10.01
CA TRP A 272 -2.53 4.24 8.94
C TRP A 272 -1.50 5.11 8.18
N ASP A 273 -0.34 5.27 8.74
CA ASP A 273 0.80 6.01 8.21
C ASP A 273 1.77 5.13 7.39
N THR A 274 1.43 3.86 7.23
CA THR A 274 2.24 2.91 6.44
C THR A 274 1.93 3.00 4.96
#